data_202069d7b982a19bd84bf5e792a559a0
#
_entry.id   202069d7b982a19bd84bf5e792a559a0
#
_cell.length_a   1.000
_cell.length_b   1.000
_cell.length_c   1.000
_cell.angle_alpha   90.00
_cell.angle_beta   90.00
_cell.angle_gamma   90.00
#
_symmetry.space_group_name_H-M   'P 1'
#
loop_
_entity.id
_entity.type
_entity.pdbx_description
1 polymer ?
#
loop_
_entity_poly.entity_id
_entity_poly.type
_entity_poly.pdbx_seq_one_letter_code
_entity_poly.pdbx_strand_id
1 'polypeptide(L)'
;MLRRSSSNPRRFRWKVRDALAIGAPTPSERHPMVPRYSRPEMTAIWSPETRFAIWFEIEAHATEALAELGVVPKAAAKALWDWWATKPAIDVAAIDAIEAVTKHDVIAFLTWVAEQVGEEARFMHQGMTSSDVLDTCLAVQLARASDILLADLDKLLEVLERRAKEHKFTPTIGRSHGIHAEPVTFGLKLAEAYAEFKRNRARLLAAREDIATCAISGAVGTFANIDPRVEAHVAEKLGLAVEPVSTQVIPRDRHAMFFATLGVIASSIERLAVEIRHLQRTEVLEAEEYFSPGQKGSSAMPHKRNPVLTENLTGLARMVRSATIPAMENVALWHERDISHSSVERYIGPDATITLDFALARLTGVVDKLLVYPARMQKNLDRMGGLVHSQRVLLALTQAGVSREDSYRLVQRNAMKVWESDGELSLLELLKADPEVTAALSVQELEDKFDLGYHFKQVDTIFARVFA
;
A
#
# COMPACT_ATOMS: atom_id res chain seq x y z
N MET A 1 -51.87 52.20 6.54
CA MET A 1 -51.72 51.55 7.84
C MET A 1 -51.49 50.07 7.65
N LEU A 2 -50.22 49.64 7.64
CA LEU A 2 -49.82 48.23 7.53
C LEU A 2 -48.95 47.92 8.72
N ARG A 3 -49.45 47.06 9.62
CA ARG A 3 -48.74 46.57 10.82
C ARG A 3 -47.67 45.59 10.42
N ARG A 4 -46.43 45.88 10.77
CA ARG A 4 -45.32 44.93 10.72
C ARG A 4 -45.38 43.98 11.93
N SER A 5 -45.48 42.68 11.67
CA SER A 5 -45.30 41.65 12.68
C SER A 5 -43.80 41.30 12.74
N SER A 6 -43.22 41.51 13.90
CA SER A 6 -41.83 41.11 14.23
C SER A 6 -41.79 39.61 14.56
N SER A 7 -41.22 38.78 13.73
CA SER A 7 -40.87 37.41 14.04
C SER A 7 -39.46 37.37 14.62
N ASN A 8 -39.37 36.95 15.86
CA ASN A 8 -38.17 36.78 16.66
C ASN A 8 -37.43 35.47 16.21
N PRO A 9 -36.16 35.49 15.78
CA PRO A 9 -35.45 34.27 15.48
C PRO A 9 -34.97 33.60 16.76
N ARG A 10 -35.54 32.44 17.07
CA ARG A 10 -35.06 31.57 18.13
C ARG A 10 -33.62 31.15 17.84
N ARG A 11 -32.65 31.72 18.57
CA ARG A 11 -31.26 31.25 18.61
C ARG A 11 -31.24 29.87 19.27
N PHE A 12 -30.95 28.85 18.46
CA PHE A 12 -30.53 27.54 18.92
C PHE A 12 -29.17 27.68 19.62
N ARG A 13 -29.16 27.77 20.94
CA ARG A 13 -27.94 27.61 21.75
C ARG A 13 -27.72 26.11 21.97
N TRP A 14 -26.71 25.54 21.30
CA TRP A 14 -26.18 24.25 21.72
C TRP A 14 -25.61 24.39 23.14
N LYS A 15 -26.11 23.61 24.07
CA LYS A 15 -25.49 23.47 25.40
C LYS A 15 -24.27 22.57 25.27
N VAL A 16 -23.09 23.17 25.13
CA VAL A 16 -21.77 22.51 25.14
C VAL A 16 -21.32 22.28 26.59
N ARG A 17 -22.16 21.82 27.47
CA ARG A 17 -21.79 21.74 28.91
C ARG A 17 -21.82 20.34 29.54
N ASP A 18 -22.18 19.27 28.84
CA ASP A 18 -22.24 17.93 29.45
C ASP A 18 -21.39 16.85 28.72
N ALA A 19 -20.46 17.26 27.86
CA ALA A 19 -19.57 16.31 27.12
C ALA A 19 -18.10 16.38 27.56
N LEU A 20 -17.74 17.02 28.66
CA LEU A 20 -16.36 17.16 29.14
C LEU A 20 -16.11 16.47 30.48
N ALA A 21 -16.63 15.25 30.64
CA ALA A 21 -16.20 14.33 31.71
C ALA A 21 -15.65 13.01 31.18
N ILE A 22 -15.11 13.02 29.97
CA ILE A 22 -14.14 11.99 29.56
C ILE A 22 -12.81 12.50 30.09
N GLY A 23 -12.28 11.86 31.13
CA GLY A 23 -10.95 12.17 31.66
C GLY A 23 -9.96 12.28 30.51
N ALA A 24 -9.01 13.23 30.60
CA ALA A 24 -7.94 13.31 29.58
C ALA A 24 -7.32 11.91 29.43
N PRO A 25 -7.16 11.39 28.19
CA PRO A 25 -6.57 10.08 28.00
C PRO A 25 -5.22 10.04 28.69
N THR A 26 -4.93 8.95 29.39
CA THR A 26 -3.62 8.73 29.99
C THR A 26 -2.56 8.75 28.88
N PRO A 27 -1.31 9.16 29.15
CA PRO A 27 -0.25 9.20 28.13
C PRO A 27 -0.07 7.90 27.33
N SER A 28 -0.41 6.75 27.91
CA SER A 28 -0.42 5.43 27.27
C SER A 28 -1.56 5.21 26.24
N GLU A 29 -2.53 6.12 26.17
CA GLU A 29 -3.69 6.05 25.27
C GLU A 29 -3.56 6.98 24.06
N ARG A 30 -2.36 7.43 23.71
CA ARG A 30 -2.12 8.16 22.46
C ARG A 30 -2.29 7.20 21.29
N HIS A 31 -3.52 7.08 20.81
CA HIS A 31 -3.87 6.25 19.67
C HIS A 31 -3.32 6.84 18.37
N PRO A 32 -2.99 5.99 17.38
CA PRO A 32 -2.71 6.45 16.02
C PRO A 32 -3.87 7.29 15.50
N MET A 33 -3.63 8.16 14.54
CA MET A 33 -4.58 9.16 14.04
C MET A 33 -5.95 8.57 13.69
N VAL A 34 -6.01 7.31 13.20
CA VAL A 34 -7.26 6.59 12.95
C VAL A 34 -7.15 5.16 13.48
N PRO A 35 -7.52 4.90 14.76
CA PRO A 35 -7.42 3.57 15.38
C PRO A 35 -8.12 2.47 14.57
N ARG A 36 -9.22 2.81 13.87
CA ARG A 36 -9.96 1.89 13.01
C ARG A 36 -9.15 1.28 11.87
N TYR A 37 -8.11 1.98 11.41
CA TYR A 37 -7.26 1.60 10.29
C TYR A 37 -5.82 1.34 10.71
N SER A 38 -5.64 0.87 11.94
CA SER A 38 -4.34 0.63 12.54
C SER A 38 -4.23 -0.81 13.03
N ARG A 39 -3.07 -1.43 12.81
CA ARG A 39 -2.73 -2.74 13.37
C ARG A 39 -1.69 -2.57 14.46
N PRO A 40 -1.76 -3.34 15.57
CA PRO A 40 -0.91 -3.12 16.74
C PRO A 40 0.58 -3.17 16.44
N GLU A 41 1.03 -4.10 15.60
CA GLU A 41 2.45 -4.31 15.29
C GLU A 41 3.06 -3.09 14.59
N MET A 42 2.37 -2.52 13.59
CA MET A 42 2.83 -1.32 12.90
C MET A 42 2.73 -0.09 13.81
N THR A 43 1.65 0.02 14.57
CA THR A 43 1.46 1.13 15.51
C THR A 43 2.57 1.19 16.56
N ALA A 44 3.02 0.03 17.06
CA ALA A 44 4.07 -0.06 18.08
C ALA A 44 5.40 0.54 17.60
N ILE A 45 5.72 0.47 16.30
CA ILE A 45 6.94 1.09 15.74
C ILE A 45 6.94 2.60 15.95
N TRP A 46 5.77 3.24 15.87
CA TRP A 46 5.60 4.68 15.92
C TRP A 46 5.24 5.22 17.31
N SER A 47 5.18 4.35 18.32
CA SER A 47 4.91 4.80 19.68
C SER A 47 6.06 5.69 20.21
N PRO A 48 5.75 6.68 21.04
CA PRO A 48 6.79 7.51 21.68
C PRO A 48 7.82 6.67 22.46
N GLU A 49 7.37 5.63 23.14
CA GLU A 49 8.21 4.72 23.90
C GLU A 49 9.23 4.00 22.99
N THR A 50 8.78 3.48 21.85
CA THR A 50 9.66 2.84 20.86
C THR A 50 10.65 3.84 20.28
N ARG A 51 10.23 5.06 19.97
CA ARG A 51 11.09 6.13 19.48
C ARG A 51 12.20 6.45 20.48
N PHE A 52 11.86 6.67 21.74
CA PHE A 52 12.85 6.97 22.79
C PHE A 52 13.75 5.77 23.11
N ALA A 53 13.25 4.55 23.00
CA ALA A 53 14.08 3.36 23.10
C ALA A 53 15.16 3.32 22.01
N ILE A 54 14.79 3.61 20.77
CA ILE A 54 15.75 3.69 19.65
C ILE A 54 16.76 4.85 19.87
N TRP A 55 16.30 6.01 20.35
CA TRP A 55 17.22 7.11 20.69
C TRP A 55 18.23 6.69 21.74
N PHE A 56 17.79 5.97 22.77
CA PHE A 56 18.69 5.44 23.78
C PHE A 56 19.71 4.48 23.18
N GLU A 57 19.28 3.55 22.33
CA GLU A 57 20.18 2.58 21.67
C GLU A 57 21.23 3.31 20.81
N ILE A 58 20.85 4.35 20.05
CA ILE A 58 21.78 5.16 19.27
C ILE A 58 22.84 5.84 20.15
N GLU A 59 22.39 6.51 21.21
CA GLU A 59 23.26 7.24 22.14
C GLU A 59 24.19 6.29 22.93
N ALA A 60 23.66 5.16 23.37
CA ALA A 60 24.43 4.17 24.13
C ALA A 60 25.51 3.51 23.24
N HIS A 61 25.18 3.14 22.00
CA HIS A 61 26.17 2.60 21.06
C HIS A 61 27.19 3.64 20.63
N ALA A 62 26.80 4.91 20.46
CA ALA A 62 27.75 5.99 20.19
C ALA A 62 28.71 6.20 21.37
N THR A 63 28.20 6.18 22.61
CA THR A 63 29.02 6.27 23.83
C THR A 63 29.92 5.04 23.99
N GLU A 64 29.45 3.84 23.63
CA GLU A 64 30.24 2.61 23.62
C GLU A 64 31.45 2.74 22.69
N ALA A 65 31.22 3.17 21.44
CA ALA A 65 32.28 3.39 20.46
C ALA A 65 33.29 4.44 20.92
N LEU A 66 32.82 5.58 21.46
CA LEU A 66 33.68 6.62 22.02
C LEU A 66 34.54 6.10 23.20
N ALA A 67 33.99 5.19 24.02
CA ALA A 67 34.72 4.55 25.10
C ALA A 67 35.79 3.55 24.61
N GLU A 68 35.50 2.83 23.52
CA GLU A 68 36.49 1.95 22.87
C GLU A 68 37.63 2.76 22.25
N LEU A 69 37.33 3.94 21.71
CA LEU A 69 38.31 4.89 21.18
C LEU A 69 39.09 5.66 22.25
N GLY A 70 38.71 5.48 23.55
CA GLY A 70 39.37 6.18 24.66
C GLY A 70 38.99 7.67 24.77
N VAL A 71 37.94 8.12 24.09
CA VAL A 71 37.44 9.50 24.14
C VAL A 71 36.66 9.78 25.41
N VAL A 72 35.85 8.76 25.82
CA VAL A 72 35.08 8.82 27.07
C VAL A 72 35.45 7.64 27.98
N PRO A 73 35.19 7.72 29.29
CA PRO A 73 35.48 6.58 30.22
C PRO A 73 34.61 5.36 29.86
N LYS A 74 35.19 4.16 29.97
CA LYS A 74 34.43 2.90 29.83
C LYS A 74 33.29 2.77 30.85
N ALA A 75 33.43 3.42 32.01
CA ALA A 75 32.39 3.46 33.03
C ALA A 75 31.11 4.12 32.53
N ALA A 76 31.20 5.12 31.64
CA ALA A 76 30.06 5.78 31.07
C ALA A 76 29.20 4.85 30.19
N ALA A 77 29.83 4.16 29.25
CA ALA A 77 29.13 3.17 28.41
C ALA A 77 28.53 2.04 29.28
N LYS A 78 29.28 1.57 30.26
CA LYS A 78 28.80 0.54 31.18
C LYS A 78 27.58 0.99 31.97
N ALA A 79 27.57 2.19 32.51
CA ALA A 79 26.46 2.72 33.32
C ALA A 79 25.17 2.83 32.47
N LEU A 80 25.27 3.25 31.24
CA LEU A 80 24.12 3.30 30.30
C LEU A 80 23.54 1.91 30.04
N TRP A 81 24.38 0.94 29.71
CA TRP A 81 23.93 -0.42 29.43
C TRP A 81 23.44 -1.16 30.67
N ASP A 82 24.08 -0.97 31.86
CA ASP A 82 23.60 -1.54 33.12
C ASP A 82 22.19 -1.02 33.45
N TRP A 83 21.94 0.28 33.27
CA TRP A 83 20.61 0.84 33.47
C TRP A 83 19.59 0.28 32.43
N TRP A 84 19.95 0.21 31.15
CA TRP A 84 19.09 -0.36 30.12
C TRP A 84 18.75 -1.83 30.34
N ALA A 85 19.68 -2.60 30.87
CA ALA A 85 19.49 -4.03 31.22
C ALA A 85 18.40 -4.23 32.28
N THR A 86 18.09 -3.22 33.08
CA THR A 86 16.96 -3.25 34.04
C THR A 86 15.60 -3.20 33.37
N LYS A 87 15.55 -2.96 32.03
CA LYS A 87 14.33 -2.75 31.22
C LYS A 87 13.45 -1.64 31.80
N PRO A 88 13.97 -0.43 31.95
CA PRO A 88 13.24 0.68 32.55
C PRO A 88 12.01 1.03 31.70
N ALA A 89 10.92 1.41 32.36
CA ALA A 89 9.80 2.03 31.67
C ALA A 89 10.19 3.45 31.25
N ILE A 90 10.01 3.78 29.97
CA ILE A 90 10.27 5.13 29.47
C ILE A 90 9.09 6.02 29.86
N ASP A 91 9.32 7.01 30.70
CA ASP A 91 8.32 7.97 31.13
C ASP A 91 8.20 9.13 30.12
N VAL A 92 7.35 8.91 29.11
CA VAL A 92 7.09 9.89 28.06
C VAL A 92 6.54 11.20 28.65
N ALA A 93 5.73 11.15 29.69
CA ALA A 93 5.15 12.34 30.32
C ALA A 93 6.22 13.18 31.03
N ALA A 94 7.20 12.56 31.69
CA ALA A 94 8.32 13.26 32.29
C ALA A 94 9.19 13.94 31.21
N ILE A 95 9.48 13.23 30.10
CA ILE A 95 10.24 13.80 28.97
C ILE A 95 9.47 14.99 28.37
N ASP A 96 8.16 14.87 28.10
CA ASP A 96 7.31 15.95 27.59
C ASP A 96 7.32 17.16 28.54
N ALA A 97 7.32 16.94 29.87
CA ALA A 97 7.37 18.03 30.86
C ALA A 97 8.71 18.79 30.80
N ILE A 98 9.82 18.09 30.61
CA ILE A 98 11.14 18.71 30.41
C ILE A 98 11.17 19.47 29.07
N GLU A 99 10.63 18.89 28.00
CA GLU A 99 10.54 19.53 26.68
C GLU A 99 9.70 20.81 26.71
N ALA A 100 8.64 20.82 27.50
CA ALA A 100 7.81 22.02 27.68
C ALA A 100 8.61 23.24 28.19
N VAL A 101 9.71 23.00 28.90
CA VAL A 101 10.64 24.04 29.39
C VAL A 101 11.77 24.28 28.41
N THR A 102 12.46 23.23 28.00
CA THR A 102 13.67 23.31 27.15
C THR A 102 13.37 23.68 25.70
N LYS A 103 12.14 23.44 25.23
CA LYS A 103 11.71 23.60 23.83
C LYS A 103 12.55 22.81 22.83
N HIS A 104 13.13 21.69 23.28
CA HIS A 104 14.01 20.85 22.47
C HIS A 104 13.87 19.38 22.90
N ASP A 105 13.38 18.55 22.00
CA ASP A 105 13.02 17.16 22.27
C ASP A 105 14.23 16.28 22.65
N VAL A 106 15.33 16.34 21.89
CA VAL A 106 16.53 15.55 22.16
C VAL A 106 17.18 15.97 23.49
N ILE A 107 17.25 17.28 23.78
CA ILE A 107 17.78 17.76 25.08
C ILE A 107 16.89 17.28 26.22
N ALA A 108 15.57 17.32 26.06
CA ALA A 108 14.64 16.81 27.08
C ALA A 108 14.86 15.33 27.38
N PHE A 109 15.00 14.53 26.33
CA PHE A 109 15.30 13.10 26.45
C PHE A 109 16.64 12.83 27.16
N LEU A 110 17.71 13.51 26.74
CA LEU A 110 19.03 13.38 27.37
C LEU A 110 19.02 13.78 28.84
N THR A 111 18.29 14.85 29.18
CA THR A 111 18.11 15.30 30.57
C THR A 111 17.39 14.23 31.40
N TRP A 112 16.30 13.66 30.89
CA TRP A 112 15.57 12.61 31.55
C TRP A 112 16.44 11.36 31.78
N VAL A 113 17.24 10.92 30.80
CA VAL A 113 18.17 9.80 30.94
C VAL A 113 19.23 10.12 32.00
N ALA A 114 19.77 11.34 32.03
CA ALA A 114 20.77 11.75 33.03
C ALA A 114 20.22 11.71 34.46
N GLU A 115 18.95 12.04 34.66
CA GLU A 115 18.28 11.91 35.98
C GLU A 115 18.18 10.45 36.44
N GLN A 116 18.12 9.50 35.49
CA GLN A 116 18.01 8.06 35.78
C GLN A 116 19.40 7.38 36.01
N VAL A 117 20.37 7.74 35.15
CA VAL A 117 21.69 7.08 35.11
C VAL A 117 22.70 7.78 36.03
N GLY A 118 22.57 9.09 36.24
CA GLY A 118 23.45 9.89 37.06
C GLY A 118 24.64 10.49 36.31
N GLU A 119 25.74 10.79 37.00
CA GLU A 119 26.85 11.61 36.46
C GLU A 119 27.48 11.03 35.20
N GLU A 120 27.51 9.74 35.01
CA GLU A 120 28.10 9.11 33.82
C GLU A 120 27.37 9.45 32.53
N ALA A 121 26.07 9.82 32.57
CA ALA A 121 25.29 10.24 31.42
C ALA A 121 25.78 11.55 30.78
N ARG A 122 26.64 12.33 31.45
CA ARG A 122 27.26 13.55 30.88
C ARG A 122 28.11 13.26 29.63
N PHE A 123 28.46 12.01 29.39
CA PHE A 123 29.23 11.59 28.22
C PHE A 123 28.35 11.20 27.01
N MET A 124 27.03 11.19 27.17
CA MET A 124 26.12 11.01 26.04
C MET A 124 26.18 12.21 25.07
N HIS A 125 25.85 11.97 23.83
CA HIS A 125 25.72 13.01 22.77
C HIS A 125 27.02 13.76 22.46
N GLN A 126 28.20 13.24 22.84
CA GLN A 126 29.47 13.93 22.61
C GLN A 126 29.84 13.94 21.13
N GLY A 127 29.97 15.18 20.59
CA GLY A 127 30.31 15.43 19.19
C GLY A 127 29.16 15.23 18.21
N MET A 128 28.01 14.76 18.68
CA MET A 128 26.80 14.53 17.88
C MET A 128 25.93 15.79 17.74
N THR A 129 25.00 15.74 16.83
CA THR A 129 23.89 16.68 16.71
C THR A 129 22.55 15.96 16.83
N SER A 130 21.48 16.70 17.14
CA SER A 130 20.15 16.12 17.27
C SER A 130 19.73 15.29 16.04
N SER A 131 20.10 15.73 14.85
CA SER A 131 19.73 15.01 13.61
C SER A 131 20.43 13.67 13.47
N ASP A 132 21.61 13.46 14.05
CA ASP A 132 22.28 12.16 14.08
C ASP A 132 21.36 11.12 14.77
N VAL A 133 20.67 11.53 15.84
CA VAL A 133 19.73 10.67 16.56
C VAL A 133 18.38 10.58 15.83
N LEU A 134 17.84 11.72 15.36
CA LEU A 134 16.51 11.78 14.77
C LEU A 134 16.45 11.04 13.43
N ASP A 135 17.42 11.27 12.54
CA ASP A 135 17.44 10.66 11.21
C ASP A 135 17.74 9.16 11.29
N THR A 136 18.71 8.77 12.12
CA THR A 136 19.03 7.36 12.34
C THR A 136 17.84 6.62 12.98
N CYS A 137 17.13 7.25 13.92
CA CYS A 137 15.89 6.69 14.48
C CYS A 137 14.80 6.52 13.40
N LEU A 138 14.57 7.52 12.57
CA LEU A 138 13.60 7.44 11.49
C LEU A 138 13.95 6.32 10.51
N ALA A 139 15.23 6.17 10.16
CA ALA A 139 15.70 5.08 9.32
C ALA A 139 15.40 3.70 9.93
N VAL A 140 15.63 3.51 11.23
CA VAL A 140 15.28 2.28 11.96
C VAL A 140 13.77 2.02 11.91
N GLN A 141 12.95 3.06 12.17
CA GLN A 141 11.49 2.92 12.16
C GLN A 141 10.97 2.57 10.76
N LEU A 142 11.44 3.24 9.71
CA LEU A 142 11.04 2.97 8.32
C LEU A 142 11.52 1.59 7.84
N ALA A 143 12.71 1.15 8.23
CA ALA A 143 13.20 -0.20 7.94
C ALA A 143 12.32 -1.26 8.62
N ARG A 144 12.03 -1.12 9.92
CA ARG A 144 11.13 -2.03 10.66
C ARG A 144 9.70 -2.03 10.09
N ALA A 145 9.17 -0.87 9.70
CA ALA A 145 7.88 -0.76 9.04
C ALA A 145 7.88 -1.49 7.68
N SER A 146 8.97 -1.38 6.91
CA SER A 146 9.12 -2.09 5.64
C SER A 146 9.12 -3.60 5.82
N ASP A 147 9.73 -4.12 6.88
CA ASP A 147 9.76 -5.56 7.17
C ASP A 147 8.33 -6.11 7.40
N ILE A 148 7.46 -5.36 8.08
CA ILE A 148 6.03 -5.70 8.23
C ILE A 148 5.32 -5.66 6.88
N LEU A 149 5.51 -4.58 6.09
CA LEU A 149 4.88 -4.43 4.77
C LEU A 149 5.33 -5.51 3.77
N LEU A 150 6.60 -5.93 3.82
CA LEU A 150 7.11 -7.05 3.02
C LEU A 150 6.43 -8.36 3.40
N ALA A 151 6.25 -8.63 4.70
CA ALA A 151 5.53 -9.79 5.18
C ALA A 151 4.05 -9.78 4.76
N ASP A 152 3.40 -8.62 4.74
CA ASP A 152 2.03 -8.49 4.26
C ASP A 152 1.92 -8.70 2.74
N LEU A 153 2.90 -8.21 1.97
CA LEU A 153 2.98 -8.49 0.53
C LEU A 153 3.20 -9.98 0.26
N ASP A 154 4.04 -10.66 1.04
CA ASP A 154 4.25 -12.10 0.90
C ASP A 154 2.96 -12.90 1.14
N LYS A 155 2.18 -12.55 2.16
CA LYS A 155 0.85 -13.14 2.40
C LYS A 155 -0.13 -12.87 1.27
N LEU A 156 -0.14 -11.65 0.73
CA LEU A 156 -1.00 -11.30 -0.41
C LEU A 156 -0.61 -12.11 -1.65
N LEU A 157 0.69 -12.25 -1.93
CA LEU A 157 1.19 -13.05 -3.05
C LEU A 157 0.81 -14.52 -2.93
N GLU A 158 0.95 -15.11 -1.75
CA GLU A 158 0.51 -16.49 -1.49
C GLU A 158 -0.99 -16.69 -1.80
N VAL A 159 -1.82 -15.78 -1.34
CA VAL A 159 -3.28 -15.84 -1.59
C VAL A 159 -3.60 -15.63 -3.07
N LEU A 160 -2.98 -14.68 -3.73
CA LEU A 160 -3.18 -14.42 -5.17
C LEU A 160 -2.76 -15.61 -6.01
N GLU A 161 -1.62 -16.25 -5.70
CA GLU A 161 -1.15 -17.45 -6.40
C GLU A 161 -2.13 -18.61 -6.26
N ARG A 162 -2.56 -18.89 -5.03
CA ARG A 162 -3.54 -19.95 -4.74
C ARG A 162 -4.84 -19.72 -5.49
N ARG A 163 -5.40 -18.53 -5.41
CA ARG A 163 -6.66 -18.17 -6.08
C ARG A 163 -6.52 -18.16 -7.61
N ALA A 164 -5.40 -17.69 -8.15
CA ALA A 164 -5.13 -17.76 -9.58
C ALA A 164 -5.10 -19.20 -10.08
N LYS A 165 -4.43 -20.11 -9.37
CA LYS A 165 -4.36 -21.54 -9.71
C LYS A 165 -5.72 -22.22 -9.60
N GLU A 166 -6.53 -21.90 -8.58
CA GLU A 166 -7.90 -22.40 -8.41
C GLU A 166 -8.79 -22.08 -9.61
N HIS A 167 -8.65 -20.87 -10.16
CA HIS A 167 -9.48 -20.37 -11.27
C HIS A 167 -8.75 -20.36 -12.62
N LYS A 168 -7.67 -21.13 -12.76
CA LYS A 168 -6.78 -21.11 -13.93
C LYS A 168 -7.54 -21.24 -15.25
N PHE A 169 -8.54 -22.08 -15.31
CA PHE A 169 -9.36 -22.35 -16.50
C PHE A 169 -10.84 -21.94 -16.33
N THR A 170 -11.19 -21.14 -15.33
CA THR A 170 -12.54 -20.60 -15.18
C THR A 170 -12.79 -19.55 -16.26
N PRO A 171 -13.67 -19.80 -17.26
CA PRO A 171 -13.90 -18.89 -18.36
C PRO A 171 -14.59 -17.61 -17.88
N THR A 172 -14.19 -16.48 -18.40
CA THR A 172 -14.88 -15.20 -18.23
C THR A 172 -14.68 -14.33 -19.45
N ILE A 173 -15.50 -13.31 -19.62
CA ILE A 173 -15.33 -12.36 -20.72
C ILE A 173 -14.26 -11.32 -20.40
N GLY A 174 -13.28 -11.16 -21.30
CA GLY A 174 -12.37 -10.04 -21.29
C GLY A 174 -13.06 -8.77 -21.77
N ARG A 175 -12.88 -7.68 -21.03
CA ARG A 175 -13.46 -6.38 -21.36
C ARG A 175 -12.36 -5.36 -21.62
N SER A 176 -12.41 -4.70 -22.79
CA SER A 176 -11.62 -3.50 -23.07
C SER A 176 -12.59 -2.34 -23.30
N HIS A 177 -12.24 -1.14 -22.82
CA HIS A 177 -13.13 0.02 -22.84
C HIS A 177 -14.51 -0.21 -22.17
N GLY A 178 -14.61 -1.22 -21.30
CA GLY A 178 -15.89 -1.62 -20.69
C GLY A 178 -16.77 -2.51 -21.59
N ILE A 179 -16.34 -2.83 -22.81
CA ILE A 179 -17.09 -3.61 -23.81
C ILE A 179 -16.52 -5.05 -23.84
N HIS A 180 -17.40 -6.02 -24.16
CA HIS A 180 -17.00 -7.41 -24.37
C HIS A 180 -16.00 -7.52 -25.53
N ALA A 181 -14.85 -8.13 -25.27
CA ALA A 181 -13.81 -8.38 -26.27
C ALA A 181 -13.70 -9.90 -26.53
N GLU A 182 -12.66 -10.54 -26.02
CA GLU A 182 -12.44 -11.98 -26.21
C GLU A 182 -12.50 -12.74 -24.88
N PRO A 183 -12.72 -14.05 -24.91
CA PRO A 183 -12.66 -14.89 -23.73
C PRO A 183 -11.29 -14.82 -23.04
N VAL A 184 -11.29 -14.78 -21.73
CA VAL A 184 -10.11 -14.86 -20.84
C VAL A 184 -10.46 -15.79 -19.68
N THR A 185 -9.48 -16.17 -18.86
CA THR A 185 -9.77 -16.91 -17.62
C THR A 185 -9.72 -15.97 -16.41
N PHE A 186 -10.52 -16.26 -15.39
CA PHE A 186 -10.49 -15.51 -14.14
C PHE A 186 -9.14 -15.67 -13.43
N GLY A 187 -8.51 -16.86 -13.56
CA GLY A 187 -7.16 -17.08 -13.04
C GLY A 187 -6.11 -16.18 -13.66
N LEU A 188 -6.21 -15.82 -14.96
CA LEU A 188 -5.29 -14.87 -15.61
C LEU A 188 -5.43 -13.45 -15.04
N LYS A 189 -6.64 -13.01 -14.66
CA LYS A 189 -6.84 -11.72 -13.98
C LYS A 189 -6.11 -11.66 -12.63
N LEU A 190 -6.17 -12.75 -11.86
CA LEU A 190 -5.46 -12.86 -10.58
C LEU A 190 -3.96 -13.05 -10.75
N ALA A 191 -3.51 -13.75 -11.78
CA ALA A 191 -2.10 -13.92 -12.12
C ALA A 191 -1.44 -12.57 -12.54
N GLU A 192 -2.18 -11.69 -13.22
CA GLU A 192 -1.74 -10.32 -13.50
C GLU A 192 -1.51 -9.52 -12.23
N ALA A 193 -2.48 -9.57 -11.30
CA ALA A 193 -2.36 -8.93 -10.00
C ALA A 193 -1.14 -9.48 -9.21
N TYR A 194 -0.96 -10.80 -9.18
CA TYR A 194 0.21 -11.43 -8.58
C TYR A 194 1.52 -10.87 -9.15
N ALA A 195 1.66 -10.84 -10.48
CA ALA A 195 2.87 -10.34 -11.13
C ALA A 195 3.14 -8.86 -10.81
N GLU A 196 2.10 -8.05 -10.67
CA GLU A 196 2.20 -6.64 -10.25
C GLU A 196 2.67 -6.51 -8.81
N PHE A 197 2.08 -7.24 -7.87
CA PHE A 197 2.49 -7.21 -6.46
C PHE A 197 3.87 -7.85 -6.24
N LYS A 198 4.29 -8.85 -7.04
CA LYS A 198 5.65 -9.38 -7.05
C LYS A 198 6.68 -8.28 -7.40
N ARG A 199 6.37 -7.44 -8.40
CA ARG A 199 7.20 -6.27 -8.73
C ARG A 199 7.20 -5.22 -7.62
N ASN A 200 6.06 -4.99 -6.96
CA ASN A 200 5.95 -4.07 -5.84
C ASN A 200 6.77 -4.54 -4.63
N ARG A 201 6.77 -5.83 -4.35
CA ARG A 201 7.63 -6.43 -3.33
C ARG A 201 9.11 -6.16 -3.59
N ALA A 202 9.56 -6.33 -4.82
CA ALA A 202 10.95 -6.05 -5.21
C ALA A 202 11.29 -4.56 -5.06
N ARG A 203 10.37 -3.65 -5.43
CA ARG A 203 10.54 -2.20 -5.23
C ARG A 203 10.64 -1.85 -3.75
N LEU A 204 9.78 -2.42 -2.91
CA LEU A 204 9.80 -2.15 -1.47
C LEU A 204 11.08 -2.69 -0.82
N LEU A 205 11.57 -3.85 -1.25
CA LEU A 205 12.84 -4.39 -0.75
C LEU A 205 14.00 -3.42 -1.07
N ALA A 206 14.09 -2.93 -2.30
CA ALA A 206 15.10 -1.95 -2.69
C ALA A 206 14.95 -0.62 -1.91
N ALA A 207 13.72 -0.13 -1.73
CA ALA A 207 13.46 1.07 -0.95
C ALA A 207 13.79 0.88 0.54
N ARG A 208 13.56 -0.31 1.09
CA ARG A 208 13.93 -0.68 2.46
C ARG A 208 15.46 -0.69 2.66
N GLU A 209 16.20 -1.21 1.69
CA GLU A 209 17.66 -1.22 1.71
C GLU A 209 18.21 0.21 1.66
N ASP A 210 17.65 1.05 0.79
CA ASP A 210 18.08 2.43 0.62
C ASP A 210 17.76 3.32 1.82
N ILE A 211 16.58 3.17 2.45
CA ILE A 211 16.18 3.97 3.62
C ILE A 211 16.89 3.53 4.91
N ALA A 212 17.41 2.30 4.99
CA ALA A 212 18.09 1.78 6.17
C ALA A 212 19.50 2.33 6.28
N THR A 213 19.63 3.66 6.49
CA THR A 213 20.88 4.41 6.46
C THR A 213 21.08 5.20 7.74
N CYS A 214 22.30 5.18 8.29
CA CYS A 214 22.73 5.84 9.52
C CYS A 214 23.65 7.02 9.17
N ALA A 215 23.51 8.14 9.88
CA ALA A 215 24.47 9.23 9.87
C ALA A 215 24.74 9.70 11.30
N ILE A 216 26.00 9.61 11.74
CA ILE A 216 26.48 10.14 13.01
C ILE A 216 27.73 10.99 12.70
N SER A 217 27.52 12.16 12.13
CA SER A 217 28.56 12.95 11.49
C SER A 217 28.70 14.38 12.04
N GLY A 218 27.90 14.73 13.04
CA GLY A 218 27.92 16.02 13.72
C GLY A 218 27.15 17.12 12.98
N ALA A 219 27.32 18.35 13.41
CA ALA A 219 26.47 19.49 13.10
C ALA A 219 26.28 19.80 11.59
N VAL A 220 27.23 19.45 10.75
CA VAL A 220 27.22 19.73 9.29
C VAL A 220 27.86 18.59 8.47
N GLY A 221 27.97 17.39 9.03
CA GLY A 221 28.44 16.21 8.30
C GLY A 221 29.97 16.10 8.12
N THR A 222 30.74 16.88 8.83
CA THR A 222 32.21 16.95 8.63
C THR A 222 33.02 16.12 9.62
N PHE A 223 32.38 15.44 10.57
CA PHE A 223 33.04 14.69 11.65
C PHE A 223 34.02 15.51 12.48
N ALA A 224 33.82 16.87 12.58
CA ALA A 224 34.77 17.75 13.24
C ALA A 224 34.99 17.40 14.72
N ASN A 225 34.00 16.89 15.41
CA ASN A 225 34.04 16.59 16.84
C ASN A 225 33.73 15.13 17.19
N ILE A 226 33.62 14.24 16.19
CA ILE A 226 33.31 12.81 16.38
C ILE A 226 34.11 12.00 15.36
N ASP A 227 34.54 10.79 15.74
CA ASP A 227 35.29 9.92 14.83
C ASP A 227 34.31 9.12 13.94
N PRO A 228 34.56 8.99 12.62
CA PRO A 228 33.71 8.21 11.71
C PRO A 228 33.51 6.74 12.14
N ARG A 229 34.42 6.19 12.94
CA ARG A 229 34.25 4.83 13.49
C ARG A 229 33.06 4.71 14.45
N VAL A 230 32.62 5.82 15.07
CA VAL A 230 31.40 5.84 15.89
C VAL A 230 30.17 5.60 15.02
N GLU A 231 30.07 6.27 13.90
CA GLU A 231 28.99 6.05 12.92
C GLU A 231 28.95 4.60 12.43
N ALA A 232 30.12 4.06 12.02
CA ALA A 232 30.21 2.68 11.56
C ALA A 232 29.77 1.68 12.64
N HIS A 233 30.14 1.90 13.90
CA HIS A 233 29.74 1.07 15.04
C HIS A 233 28.21 1.13 15.27
N VAL A 234 27.63 2.33 15.32
CA VAL A 234 26.18 2.51 15.50
C VAL A 234 25.41 1.87 14.34
N ALA A 235 25.85 2.07 13.11
CA ALA A 235 25.22 1.48 11.92
C ALA A 235 25.23 -0.06 11.99
N GLU A 236 26.37 -0.68 12.33
CA GLU A 236 26.50 -2.13 12.50
C GLU A 236 25.52 -2.67 13.55
N LYS A 237 25.48 -2.02 14.73
CA LYS A 237 24.63 -2.45 15.85
C LYS A 237 23.13 -2.36 15.53
N LEU A 238 22.72 -1.37 14.73
CA LEU A 238 21.34 -1.16 14.35
C LEU A 238 20.95 -1.84 13.02
N GLY A 239 21.91 -2.49 12.33
CA GLY A 239 21.69 -3.15 11.04
C GLY A 239 21.40 -2.16 9.90
N LEU A 240 22.07 -1.00 9.92
CA LEU A 240 21.96 0.06 8.93
C LEU A 240 23.24 0.16 8.08
N ALA A 241 23.13 0.75 6.89
CA ALA A 241 24.28 1.21 6.11
C ALA A 241 24.76 2.57 6.62
N VAL A 242 26.02 2.90 6.38
CA VAL A 242 26.57 4.23 6.63
C VAL A 242 26.24 5.14 5.47
N GLU A 243 25.79 6.37 5.74
CA GLU A 243 25.61 7.41 4.73
C GLU A 243 26.99 7.88 4.21
N PRO A 244 27.25 7.73 2.91
CA PRO A 244 28.57 8.13 2.36
C PRO A 244 28.92 9.58 2.57
N VAL A 245 27.93 10.47 2.52
CA VAL A 245 28.08 11.91 2.76
C VAL A 245 26.73 12.52 3.19
N SER A 246 26.70 13.06 4.40
CA SER A 246 25.55 13.81 4.91
C SER A 246 25.89 15.29 5.02
N THR A 247 24.88 16.09 5.24
CA THR A 247 24.99 17.45 5.78
C THR A 247 24.71 17.39 7.29
N GLN A 248 23.86 18.22 7.85
CA GLN A 248 23.31 17.96 9.19
C GLN A 248 22.30 16.83 9.20
N VAL A 249 21.79 16.43 8.02
CA VAL A 249 20.75 15.40 7.83
C VAL A 249 21.16 14.43 6.73
N ILE A 250 20.58 13.25 6.75
CA ILE A 250 20.62 12.31 5.64
C ILE A 250 19.87 12.93 4.44
N PRO A 251 20.37 12.81 3.19
CA PRO A 251 19.68 13.31 2.00
C PRO A 251 18.25 12.77 1.87
N ARG A 252 17.26 13.63 1.58
CA ARG A 252 15.82 13.30 1.57
C ARG A 252 15.34 12.64 0.29
N ASP A 253 16.15 12.50 -0.73
CA ASP A 253 15.83 11.72 -1.94
C ASP A 253 15.53 10.25 -1.61
N ARG A 254 16.23 9.66 -0.63
CA ARG A 254 15.93 8.31 -0.10
C ARG A 254 14.51 8.22 0.45
N HIS A 255 14.11 9.19 1.27
CA HIS A 255 12.76 9.28 1.84
C HIS A 255 11.71 9.50 0.74
N ALA A 256 12.00 10.39 -0.22
CA ALA A 256 11.10 10.64 -1.36
C ALA A 256 10.86 9.36 -2.17
N MET A 257 11.92 8.59 -2.47
CA MET A 257 11.81 7.30 -3.18
C MET A 257 11.03 6.28 -2.34
N PHE A 258 11.26 6.22 -1.03
CA PHE A 258 10.53 5.34 -0.13
C PHE A 258 9.01 5.60 -0.20
N PHE A 259 8.58 6.84 0.03
CA PHE A 259 7.15 7.19 -0.02
C PHE A 259 6.54 7.08 -1.42
N ALA A 260 7.31 7.34 -2.48
CA ALA A 260 6.88 7.07 -3.86
C ALA A 260 6.60 5.58 -4.08
N THR A 261 7.46 4.71 -3.53
CA THR A 261 7.25 3.25 -3.58
C THR A 261 5.97 2.82 -2.86
N LEU A 262 5.71 3.36 -1.65
CA LEU A 262 4.44 3.12 -0.96
C LEU A 262 3.23 3.59 -1.79
N GLY A 263 3.36 4.73 -2.46
CA GLY A 263 2.34 5.27 -3.37
C GLY A 263 2.04 4.36 -4.56
N VAL A 264 3.07 3.71 -5.14
CA VAL A 264 2.89 2.72 -6.23
C VAL A 264 2.17 1.47 -5.71
N ILE A 265 2.54 0.95 -4.54
CA ILE A 265 1.87 -0.19 -3.92
C ILE A 265 0.39 0.13 -3.66
N ALA A 266 0.09 1.29 -3.11
CA ALA A 266 -1.27 1.74 -2.86
C ALA A 266 -2.09 1.86 -4.16
N SER A 267 -1.47 2.30 -5.26
CA SER A 267 -2.12 2.37 -6.57
C SER A 267 -2.46 0.98 -7.11
N SER A 268 -1.62 -0.02 -6.87
CA SER A 268 -1.90 -1.42 -7.21
C SER A 268 -3.04 -2.01 -6.37
N ILE A 269 -3.12 -1.65 -5.08
CA ILE A 269 -4.25 -2.01 -4.22
C ILE A 269 -5.55 -1.43 -4.78
N GLU A 270 -5.55 -0.14 -5.15
CA GLU A 270 -6.72 0.52 -5.73
C GLU A 270 -7.14 -0.13 -7.04
N ARG A 271 -6.18 -0.44 -7.95
CA ARG A 271 -6.48 -1.11 -9.22
C ARG A 271 -7.24 -2.42 -9.02
N LEU A 272 -6.73 -3.30 -8.16
CA LEU A 272 -7.39 -4.59 -7.89
C LEU A 272 -8.74 -4.40 -7.17
N ALA A 273 -8.82 -3.46 -6.23
CA ALA A 273 -10.07 -3.13 -5.56
C ALA A 273 -11.14 -2.61 -6.53
N VAL A 274 -10.76 -1.77 -7.48
CA VAL A 274 -11.66 -1.27 -8.54
C VAL A 274 -12.12 -2.39 -9.45
N GLU A 275 -11.24 -3.31 -9.86
CA GLU A 275 -11.63 -4.50 -10.64
C GLU A 275 -12.68 -5.34 -9.90
N ILE A 276 -12.47 -5.65 -8.62
CA ILE A 276 -13.43 -6.42 -7.82
C ILE A 276 -14.78 -5.67 -7.73
N ARG A 277 -14.78 -4.36 -7.53
CA ARG A 277 -16.00 -3.54 -7.50
C ARG A 277 -16.75 -3.60 -8.83
N HIS A 278 -16.04 -3.57 -9.97
CA HIS A 278 -16.65 -3.72 -11.28
C HIS A 278 -17.26 -5.11 -11.48
N LEU A 279 -16.63 -6.17 -10.98
CA LEU A 279 -17.15 -7.54 -11.04
C LEU A 279 -18.38 -7.74 -10.15
N GLN A 280 -18.53 -6.96 -9.08
CA GLN A 280 -19.65 -7.02 -8.14
C GLN A 280 -20.88 -6.21 -8.59
N ARG A 281 -20.78 -5.37 -9.61
CA ARG A 281 -21.93 -4.59 -10.11
C ARG A 281 -23.08 -5.52 -10.49
N THR A 282 -24.32 -5.08 -10.25
CA THR A 282 -25.55 -5.83 -10.50
C THR A 282 -25.62 -6.41 -11.92
N GLU A 283 -25.20 -5.64 -12.92
CA GLU A 283 -25.23 -6.02 -14.35
C GLU A 283 -24.15 -7.06 -14.69
N VAL A 284 -23.07 -7.14 -13.90
CA VAL A 284 -21.93 -8.06 -14.08
C VAL A 284 -22.06 -9.27 -13.17
N LEU A 285 -21.95 -9.08 -11.88
CA LEU A 285 -22.12 -10.06 -10.79
C LEU A 285 -21.31 -11.37 -11.00
N GLU A 286 -20.05 -11.22 -11.40
CA GLU A 286 -19.12 -12.33 -11.65
C GLU A 286 -18.30 -12.71 -10.42
N ALA A 287 -18.11 -11.75 -9.50
CA ALA A 287 -17.52 -11.97 -8.18
C ALA A 287 -18.08 -10.97 -7.18
N GLU A 288 -18.01 -11.28 -5.89
CA GLU A 288 -18.38 -10.34 -4.81
C GLU A 288 -17.55 -10.55 -3.56
N GLU A 289 -17.42 -9.50 -2.74
CA GLU A 289 -16.84 -9.59 -1.40
C GLU A 289 -17.62 -10.59 -0.54
N TYR A 290 -16.88 -11.33 0.30
CA TYR A 290 -17.52 -12.23 1.26
C TYR A 290 -18.37 -11.44 2.26
N PHE A 291 -19.62 -11.86 2.38
CA PHE A 291 -20.58 -11.27 3.30
C PHE A 291 -20.79 -12.18 4.50
N SER A 292 -20.33 -11.75 5.67
CA SER A 292 -20.36 -12.56 6.89
C SER A 292 -21.78 -12.79 7.42
N PRO A 293 -22.08 -13.93 8.05
CA PRO A 293 -23.35 -14.13 8.74
C PRO A 293 -23.61 -12.99 9.75
N GLY A 294 -24.79 -12.40 9.69
CA GLY A 294 -25.18 -11.28 10.56
C GLY A 294 -24.71 -9.89 10.10
N GLN A 295 -23.85 -9.79 9.09
CA GLN A 295 -23.45 -8.50 8.53
C GLN A 295 -24.67 -7.78 7.91
N LYS A 296 -24.69 -6.46 8.02
CA LYS A 296 -25.70 -5.60 7.37
C LYS A 296 -25.04 -4.85 6.20
N GLY A 297 -25.56 -5.08 5.00
CA GLY A 297 -25.01 -4.48 3.77
C GLY A 297 -25.60 -3.09 3.48
N SER A 298 -26.79 -2.81 4.02
CA SER A 298 -27.49 -1.55 3.81
C SER A 298 -28.43 -1.29 4.99
N SER A 299 -28.56 -0.03 5.39
CA SER A 299 -29.52 0.39 6.41
C SER A 299 -30.97 0.40 5.90
N ALA A 300 -31.18 0.55 4.59
CA ALA A 300 -32.49 0.68 3.96
C ALA A 300 -32.96 -0.57 3.21
N MET A 301 -32.04 -1.29 2.58
CA MET A 301 -32.37 -2.44 1.71
C MET A 301 -31.69 -3.73 2.21
N PRO A 302 -32.41 -4.66 2.84
CA PRO A 302 -31.79 -5.83 3.50
C PRO A 302 -31.01 -6.78 2.57
N HIS A 303 -31.37 -6.81 1.28
CA HIS A 303 -30.74 -7.67 0.27
C HIS A 303 -29.48 -7.04 -0.36
N LYS A 304 -29.25 -5.73 -0.16
CA LYS A 304 -28.17 -5.01 -0.84
C LYS A 304 -26.82 -5.31 -0.19
N ARG A 305 -25.88 -5.87 -0.95
CA ARG A 305 -24.53 -6.18 -0.53
C ARG A 305 -23.57 -5.21 -1.20
N ASN A 306 -23.11 -4.19 -0.46
CA ASN A 306 -22.20 -3.19 -0.97
C ASN A 306 -20.76 -3.69 -0.89
N PRO A 307 -19.88 -3.35 -1.86
CA PRO A 307 -18.45 -3.68 -1.84
C PRO A 307 -17.68 -2.73 -0.90
N VAL A 308 -18.03 -2.72 0.39
CA VAL A 308 -17.56 -1.72 1.37
C VAL A 308 -16.08 -1.86 1.64
N LEU A 309 -15.52 -3.07 1.60
CA LEU A 309 -14.11 -3.30 1.88
C LEU A 309 -13.24 -2.75 0.76
N THR A 310 -13.59 -3.00 -0.49
CA THR A 310 -12.85 -2.48 -1.65
C THR A 310 -13.10 -0.98 -1.89
N GLU A 311 -14.28 -0.45 -1.55
CA GLU A 311 -14.51 1.00 -1.49
C GLU A 311 -13.58 1.68 -0.48
N ASN A 312 -13.46 1.11 0.72
CA ASN A 312 -12.54 1.61 1.74
C ASN A 312 -11.08 1.54 1.26
N LEU A 313 -10.66 0.44 0.61
CA LEU A 313 -9.32 0.31 0.05
C LEU A 313 -9.00 1.41 -0.97
N THR A 314 -9.95 1.78 -1.85
CA THR A 314 -9.75 2.89 -2.79
C THR A 314 -9.57 4.24 -2.09
N GLY A 315 -10.26 4.45 -0.96
CA GLY A 315 -10.08 5.63 -0.12
C GLY A 315 -8.73 5.66 0.57
N LEU A 316 -8.32 4.55 1.21
CA LEU A 316 -7.04 4.44 1.90
C LEU A 316 -5.84 4.60 0.96
N ALA A 317 -5.93 4.08 -0.28
CA ALA A 317 -4.89 4.25 -1.28
C ALA A 317 -4.61 5.73 -1.60
N ARG A 318 -5.62 6.60 -1.57
CA ARG A 318 -5.45 8.05 -1.77
C ARG A 318 -4.64 8.66 -0.63
N MET A 319 -4.88 8.22 0.61
CA MET A 319 -4.15 8.71 1.78
C MET A 319 -2.67 8.32 1.73
N VAL A 320 -2.35 7.07 1.38
CA VAL A 320 -0.95 6.64 1.22
C VAL A 320 -0.25 7.43 0.12
N ARG A 321 -0.89 7.64 -1.05
CA ARG A 321 -0.32 8.42 -2.14
C ARG A 321 -0.08 9.88 -1.78
N SER A 322 -0.89 10.46 -0.90
CA SER A 322 -0.72 11.85 -0.49
C SER A 322 0.62 12.13 0.21
N ALA A 323 1.26 11.11 0.79
CA ALA A 323 2.57 11.22 1.40
C ALA A 323 3.71 11.46 0.39
N THR A 324 3.50 11.12 -0.87
CA THR A 324 4.54 11.20 -1.91
C THR A 324 4.95 12.65 -2.21
N ILE A 325 3.99 13.57 -2.32
CA ILE A 325 4.27 14.97 -2.67
C ILE A 325 5.09 15.66 -1.59
N PRO A 326 4.65 15.71 -0.32
CA PRO A 326 5.44 16.38 0.71
C PRO A 326 6.81 15.71 0.97
N ALA A 327 6.94 14.39 0.73
CA ALA A 327 8.22 13.73 0.79
C ALA A 327 9.18 14.19 -0.32
N MET A 328 8.68 14.42 -1.53
CA MET A 328 9.47 14.98 -2.64
C MET A 328 9.84 16.44 -2.38
N GLU A 329 8.95 17.23 -1.77
CA GLU A 329 9.25 18.64 -1.41
C GLU A 329 10.33 18.74 -0.34
N ASN A 330 10.49 17.75 0.53
CA ASN A 330 11.54 17.69 1.54
C ASN A 330 12.96 17.48 0.96
N VAL A 331 13.10 17.13 -0.32
CA VAL A 331 14.43 17.01 -0.95
C VAL A 331 15.15 18.36 -1.01
N ALA A 332 14.39 19.43 -1.21
CA ALA A 332 14.92 20.79 -1.34
C ALA A 332 14.99 21.49 0.03
N LEU A 333 15.98 21.18 0.84
CA LEU A 333 16.28 21.90 2.08
C LEU A 333 17.28 23.03 1.85
N TRP A 334 17.28 24.04 2.73
CA TRP A 334 18.24 25.14 2.67
C TRP A 334 19.60 24.70 3.21
N HIS A 335 20.63 24.88 2.40
CA HIS A 335 22.03 24.63 2.76
C HIS A 335 22.22 23.22 3.37
N GLU A 336 22.84 23.14 4.53
CA GLU A 336 23.07 21.89 5.25
C GLU A 336 21.82 21.38 5.95
N ARG A 337 20.83 22.22 6.24
CA ARG A 337 19.49 21.88 6.75
C ARG A 337 18.65 23.11 7.05
N ASP A 338 17.35 23.07 6.79
CA ASP A 338 16.32 23.75 7.57
C ASP A 338 15.39 22.69 8.22
N ILE A 339 14.49 23.11 9.12
CA ILE A 339 13.68 22.15 9.89
C ILE A 339 12.32 21.85 9.26
N SER A 340 12.02 22.33 8.06
CA SER A 340 10.72 22.19 7.41
C SER A 340 10.31 20.71 7.22
N HIS A 341 11.28 19.83 6.92
CA HIS A 341 11.06 18.40 6.75
C HIS A 341 10.50 17.72 8.00
N SER A 342 10.90 18.16 9.19
CA SER A 342 10.60 17.48 10.45
C SER A 342 9.09 17.39 10.73
N SER A 343 8.35 18.49 10.53
CA SER A 343 6.90 18.48 10.71
C SER A 343 6.19 17.56 9.71
N VAL A 344 6.66 17.50 8.47
CA VAL A 344 6.13 16.63 7.43
C VAL A 344 6.34 15.16 7.78
N GLU A 345 7.56 14.78 8.15
CA GLU A 345 7.95 13.39 8.43
C GLU A 345 7.23 12.81 9.65
N ARG A 346 6.90 13.63 10.65
CA ARG A 346 6.09 13.26 11.81
C ARG A 346 4.67 12.81 11.42
N TYR A 347 4.14 13.30 10.29
CA TYR A 347 2.85 12.86 9.73
C TYR A 347 3.01 11.71 8.75
N ILE A 348 3.80 11.88 7.69
CA ILE A 348 3.80 10.93 6.58
C ILE A 348 4.42 9.57 6.95
N GLY A 349 5.39 9.52 7.87
CA GLY A 349 5.99 8.28 8.33
C GLY A 349 4.96 7.31 8.90
N PRO A 350 4.34 7.63 10.05
CA PRO A 350 3.32 6.78 10.65
C PRO A 350 2.09 6.62 9.77
N ASP A 351 1.55 7.71 9.19
CA ASP A 351 0.27 7.66 8.49
C ASP A 351 0.32 6.78 7.24
N ALA A 352 1.37 6.91 6.41
CA ALA A 352 1.48 6.12 5.20
C ALA A 352 1.73 4.64 5.50
N THR A 353 2.60 4.32 6.46
CA THR A 353 2.96 2.94 6.78
C THR A 353 1.83 2.20 7.50
N ILE A 354 1.19 2.82 8.50
CA ILE A 354 0.05 2.25 9.23
C ILE A 354 -1.13 2.02 8.28
N THR A 355 -1.42 3.01 7.42
CA THR A 355 -2.54 2.89 6.46
C THR A 355 -2.28 1.81 5.43
N LEU A 356 -1.04 1.71 4.91
CA LEU A 356 -0.69 0.71 3.90
C LEU A 356 -0.69 -0.71 4.47
N ASP A 357 -0.16 -0.91 5.68
CA ASP A 357 -0.20 -2.17 6.43
C ASP A 357 -1.64 -2.69 6.59
N PHE A 358 -2.52 -1.82 7.06
CA PHE A 358 -3.94 -2.14 7.19
C PHE A 358 -4.59 -2.47 5.83
N ALA A 359 -4.25 -1.71 4.79
CA ALA A 359 -4.82 -1.91 3.45
C ALA A 359 -4.36 -3.24 2.82
N LEU A 360 -3.08 -3.61 2.97
CA LEU A 360 -2.54 -4.89 2.49
C LEU A 360 -3.21 -6.07 3.19
N ALA A 361 -3.33 -6.03 4.52
CA ALA A 361 -3.99 -7.07 5.29
C ALA A 361 -5.48 -7.20 4.91
N ARG A 362 -6.18 -6.08 4.68
CA ARG A 362 -7.58 -6.07 4.24
C ARG A 362 -7.72 -6.64 2.82
N LEU A 363 -6.87 -6.22 1.87
CA LEU A 363 -6.91 -6.74 0.51
C LEU A 363 -6.66 -8.24 0.48
N THR A 364 -5.69 -8.72 1.26
CA THR A 364 -5.42 -10.15 1.42
C THR A 364 -6.67 -10.91 1.84
N GLY A 365 -7.38 -10.42 2.87
CA GLY A 365 -8.63 -11.03 3.33
C GLY A 365 -9.77 -10.96 2.31
N VAL A 366 -9.85 -9.90 1.51
CA VAL A 366 -10.84 -9.77 0.43
C VAL A 366 -10.57 -10.80 -0.66
N VAL A 367 -9.33 -10.92 -1.14
CA VAL A 367 -8.97 -11.88 -2.21
C VAL A 367 -9.11 -13.33 -1.73
N ASP A 368 -8.69 -13.60 -0.49
CA ASP A 368 -8.79 -14.94 0.12
C ASP A 368 -10.22 -15.46 0.13
N LYS A 369 -11.16 -14.62 0.52
CA LYS A 369 -12.58 -14.95 0.71
C LYS A 369 -13.47 -14.55 -0.45
N LEU A 370 -12.92 -14.08 -1.57
CA LEU A 370 -13.70 -13.59 -2.71
C LEU A 370 -14.62 -14.69 -3.23
N LEU A 371 -15.90 -14.42 -3.29
CA LEU A 371 -16.88 -15.27 -3.91
C LEU A 371 -16.82 -15.12 -5.43
N VAL A 372 -16.65 -16.22 -6.14
CA VAL A 372 -16.55 -16.26 -7.60
C VAL A 372 -17.71 -17.05 -8.15
N TYR A 373 -18.35 -16.57 -9.22
CA TYR A 373 -19.55 -17.15 -9.81
C TYR A 373 -19.31 -17.62 -11.25
N PRO A 374 -18.70 -18.82 -11.46
CA PRO A 374 -18.38 -19.32 -12.81
C PRO A 374 -19.58 -19.40 -13.75
N ALA A 375 -20.75 -19.82 -13.22
CA ALA A 375 -21.99 -19.89 -14.02
C ALA A 375 -22.44 -18.50 -14.50
N ARG A 376 -22.23 -17.45 -13.70
CA ARG A 376 -22.54 -16.09 -14.10
C ARG A 376 -21.52 -15.56 -15.12
N MET A 377 -20.25 -15.89 -14.95
CA MET A 377 -19.21 -15.59 -15.93
C MET A 377 -19.53 -16.19 -17.30
N GLN A 378 -19.93 -17.46 -17.33
CA GLN A 378 -20.34 -18.13 -18.55
C GLN A 378 -21.56 -17.44 -19.19
N LYS A 379 -22.59 -17.14 -18.40
CA LYS A 379 -23.79 -16.42 -18.89
C LYS A 379 -23.43 -15.06 -19.51
N ASN A 380 -22.51 -14.32 -18.90
CA ASN A 380 -22.06 -13.04 -19.45
C ASN A 380 -21.23 -13.22 -20.73
N LEU A 381 -20.42 -14.29 -20.80
CA LEU A 381 -19.65 -14.65 -21.99
C LEU A 381 -20.57 -14.96 -23.19
N ASP A 382 -21.66 -15.68 -22.94
CA ASP A 382 -22.62 -16.11 -23.98
C ASP A 382 -23.62 -15.00 -24.37
N ARG A 383 -23.72 -13.94 -23.58
CA ARG A 383 -24.77 -12.92 -23.67
C ARG A 383 -24.93 -12.32 -25.06
N MET A 384 -23.84 -12.15 -25.80
CA MET A 384 -23.84 -11.49 -27.10
C MET A 384 -23.78 -12.50 -28.26
N GLY A 385 -24.49 -13.64 -28.16
CA GLY A 385 -24.74 -14.55 -29.28
C GLY A 385 -23.51 -15.02 -30.04
N GLY A 386 -22.36 -15.14 -29.38
CA GLY A 386 -21.11 -15.62 -29.98
C GLY A 386 -20.24 -14.56 -30.65
N LEU A 387 -20.53 -13.26 -30.49
CA LEU A 387 -19.70 -12.16 -31.06
C LEU A 387 -18.24 -12.21 -30.64
N VAL A 388 -17.94 -12.83 -29.49
CA VAL A 388 -16.57 -13.04 -28.97
C VAL A 388 -15.69 -13.88 -29.91
N HIS A 389 -16.26 -14.61 -30.85
CA HIS A 389 -15.56 -15.43 -31.84
C HIS A 389 -15.36 -14.73 -33.20
N SER A 390 -15.88 -13.51 -33.37
CA SER A 390 -15.86 -12.80 -34.67
C SER A 390 -14.46 -12.65 -35.27
N GLN A 391 -13.44 -12.38 -34.49
CA GLN A 391 -12.05 -12.28 -34.96
C GLN A 391 -11.54 -13.62 -35.51
N ARG A 392 -11.87 -14.75 -34.87
CA ARG A 392 -11.47 -16.07 -35.34
C ARG A 392 -12.05 -16.38 -36.72
N VAL A 393 -13.30 -16.02 -36.94
CA VAL A 393 -13.97 -16.20 -38.25
C VAL A 393 -13.32 -15.30 -39.30
N LEU A 394 -13.05 -14.02 -38.97
CA LEU A 394 -12.36 -13.09 -39.86
C LEU A 394 -10.99 -13.64 -40.32
N LEU A 395 -10.20 -14.13 -39.36
CA LEU A 395 -8.90 -14.74 -39.66
C LEU A 395 -9.02 -16.01 -40.50
N ALA A 396 -10.04 -16.85 -40.25
CA ALA A 396 -10.27 -18.07 -41.03
C ALA A 396 -10.63 -17.75 -42.49
N LEU A 397 -11.49 -16.74 -42.73
CA LEU A 397 -11.83 -16.27 -44.08
C LEU A 397 -10.61 -15.75 -44.83
N THR A 398 -9.76 -14.98 -44.18
CA THR A 398 -8.50 -14.49 -44.80
C THR A 398 -7.55 -15.65 -45.15
N GLN A 399 -7.44 -16.65 -44.28
CA GLN A 399 -6.66 -17.84 -44.52
C GLN A 399 -7.21 -18.70 -45.67
N ALA A 400 -8.53 -18.68 -45.88
CA ALA A 400 -9.22 -19.33 -46.99
C ALA A 400 -9.08 -18.57 -48.34
N GLY A 401 -8.35 -17.44 -48.35
CA GLY A 401 -8.09 -16.66 -49.58
C GLY A 401 -9.02 -15.48 -49.84
N VAL A 402 -9.96 -15.21 -48.91
CA VAL A 402 -10.83 -13.99 -48.98
C VAL A 402 -10.00 -12.76 -48.61
N SER A 403 -10.19 -11.63 -49.32
CA SER A 403 -9.51 -10.38 -48.99
C SER A 403 -9.82 -9.95 -47.55
N ARG A 404 -8.90 -9.18 -46.93
CA ARG A 404 -9.11 -8.68 -45.59
C ARG A 404 -10.37 -7.80 -45.50
N GLU A 405 -10.57 -6.96 -46.49
CA GLU A 405 -11.70 -6.06 -46.58
C GLU A 405 -13.04 -6.81 -46.71
N ASP A 406 -13.07 -7.83 -47.56
CA ASP A 406 -14.26 -8.67 -47.71
C ASP A 406 -14.48 -9.54 -46.48
N SER A 407 -13.45 -10.13 -45.91
CA SER A 407 -13.56 -10.88 -44.65
C SER A 407 -14.15 -10.01 -43.53
N TYR A 408 -13.68 -8.78 -43.42
CA TYR A 408 -14.22 -7.82 -42.44
C TYR A 408 -15.70 -7.51 -42.73
N ARG A 409 -16.04 -7.19 -43.98
CA ARG A 409 -17.41 -6.90 -44.40
C ARG A 409 -18.37 -8.07 -44.16
N LEU A 410 -17.93 -9.30 -44.44
CA LEU A 410 -18.75 -10.50 -44.27
C LEU A 410 -19.01 -10.77 -42.77
N VAL A 411 -18.00 -10.68 -41.92
CA VAL A 411 -18.17 -10.87 -40.49
C VAL A 411 -18.99 -9.72 -39.89
N GLN A 412 -18.69 -8.46 -40.24
CA GLN A 412 -19.36 -7.29 -39.68
C GLN A 412 -20.87 -7.29 -39.96
N ARG A 413 -21.29 -7.57 -41.21
CA ARG A 413 -22.74 -7.56 -41.57
C ARG A 413 -23.53 -8.59 -40.76
N ASN A 414 -22.95 -9.72 -40.43
CA ASN A 414 -23.60 -10.74 -39.62
C ASN A 414 -23.50 -10.39 -38.11
N ALA A 415 -22.37 -9.91 -37.66
CA ALA A 415 -22.17 -9.47 -36.28
C ALA A 415 -23.08 -8.31 -35.86
N MET A 416 -23.33 -7.35 -36.79
CA MET A 416 -24.23 -6.22 -36.49
C MET A 416 -25.68 -6.65 -36.30
N LYS A 417 -26.16 -7.70 -37.00
CA LYS A 417 -27.49 -8.26 -36.76
C LYS A 417 -27.60 -8.84 -35.34
N VAL A 418 -26.54 -9.52 -34.85
CA VAL A 418 -26.49 -10.04 -33.49
C VAL A 418 -26.49 -8.89 -32.47
N TRP A 419 -25.67 -7.86 -32.73
CA TRP A 419 -25.60 -6.67 -31.88
C TRP A 419 -26.93 -5.95 -31.76
N GLU A 420 -27.62 -5.72 -32.88
CA GLU A 420 -28.92 -5.02 -32.95
C GLU A 420 -30.05 -5.84 -32.30
N SER A 421 -29.90 -7.18 -32.19
CA SER A 421 -30.83 -8.06 -31.50
C SER A 421 -30.54 -8.20 -29.99
N ASP A 422 -29.61 -7.42 -29.42
CA ASP A 422 -29.10 -7.61 -28.03
C ASP A 422 -28.61 -9.05 -27.74
N GLY A 423 -28.07 -9.72 -28.77
CA GLY A 423 -27.51 -11.08 -28.65
C GLY A 423 -28.54 -12.21 -28.74
N GLU A 424 -29.79 -11.92 -29.08
CA GLU A 424 -30.84 -12.98 -29.27
C GLU A 424 -30.51 -13.83 -30.49
N LEU A 425 -29.89 -13.28 -31.53
CA LEU A 425 -29.45 -14.03 -32.69
C LEU A 425 -28.06 -14.66 -32.44
N SER A 426 -27.80 -15.79 -33.07
CA SER A 426 -26.53 -16.50 -33.03
C SER A 426 -25.66 -16.05 -34.22
N LEU A 427 -24.44 -15.58 -33.93
CA LEU A 427 -23.46 -15.27 -34.98
C LEU A 427 -23.14 -16.52 -35.81
N LEU A 428 -22.98 -17.69 -35.18
CA LEU A 428 -22.70 -18.93 -35.87
C LEU A 428 -23.80 -19.29 -36.89
N GLU A 429 -25.05 -19.21 -36.50
CA GLU A 429 -26.18 -19.55 -37.38
C GLU A 429 -26.31 -18.54 -38.53
N LEU A 430 -26.08 -17.25 -38.29
CA LEU A 430 -26.06 -16.24 -39.33
C LEU A 430 -24.93 -16.46 -40.33
N LEU A 431 -23.73 -16.85 -39.87
CA LEU A 431 -22.60 -17.17 -40.73
C LEU A 431 -22.82 -18.42 -41.58
N LYS A 432 -23.44 -19.47 -41.00
CA LYS A 432 -23.87 -20.69 -41.72
C LYS A 432 -24.91 -20.41 -42.79
N ALA A 433 -25.79 -19.45 -42.57
CA ALA A 433 -26.83 -19.06 -43.54
C ALA A 433 -26.33 -18.09 -44.63
N ASP A 434 -25.12 -17.54 -44.50
CA ASP A 434 -24.55 -16.59 -45.45
C ASP A 434 -23.79 -17.29 -46.56
N PRO A 435 -24.32 -17.23 -47.84
CA PRO A 435 -23.74 -18.00 -48.96
C PRO A 435 -22.30 -17.52 -49.33
N GLU A 436 -21.96 -16.25 -49.12
CA GLU A 436 -20.60 -15.77 -49.37
C GLU A 436 -19.60 -16.29 -48.33
N VAL A 437 -20.03 -16.50 -47.08
CA VAL A 437 -19.22 -17.08 -46.03
C VAL A 437 -19.06 -18.59 -46.27
N THR A 438 -20.14 -19.29 -46.56
CA THR A 438 -20.13 -20.76 -46.77
C THR A 438 -19.48 -21.16 -48.10
N ALA A 439 -19.29 -20.23 -49.05
CA ALA A 439 -18.48 -20.48 -50.23
C ALA A 439 -16.95 -20.57 -49.88
N ALA A 440 -16.51 -19.96 -48.79
CA ALA A 440 -15.10 -19.96 -48.38
C ALA A 440 -14.80 -20.91 -47.20
N LEU A 441 -15.75 -21.14 -46.29
CA LEU A 441 -15.59 -21.99 -45.11
C LEU A 441 -16.78 -22.98 -45.03
N SER A 442 -16.47 -24.25 -44.82
CA SER A 442 -17.50 -25.26 -44.54
C SER A 442 -18.21 -25.03 -43.18
N VAL A 443 -19.39 -25.62 -43.01
CA VAL A 443 -20.13 -25.55 -41.74
C VAL A 443 -19.29 -26.05 -40.57
N GLN A 444 -18.58 -27.17 -40.75
CA GLN A 444 -17.70 -27.71 -39.71
C GLN A 444 -16.53 -26.76 -39.34
N GLU A 445 -15.89 -26.16 -40.33
CA GLU A 445 -14.85 -25.16 -40.07
C GLU A 445 -15.39 -23.96 -39.34
N LEU A 446 -16.61 -23.51 -39.60
CA LEU A 446 -17.27 -22.43 -38.85
C LEU A 446 -17.52 -22.85 -37.40
N GLU A 447 -18.09 -24.05 -37.16
CA GLU A 447 -18.35 -24.57 -35.81
C GLU A 447 -17.06 -24.64 -34.98
N ASP A 448 -15.95 -25.10 -35.58
CA ASP A 448 -14.63 -25.16 -34.90
C ASP A 448 -14.13 -23.79 -34.44
N LYS A 449 -14.59 -22.67 -35.03
CA LYS A 449 -14.18 -21.31 -34.60
C LYS A 449 -14.90 -20.87 -33.34
N PHE A 450 -15.97 -21.54 -32.94
CA PHE A 450 -16.73 -21.23 -31.72
C PHE A 450 -16.31 -22.07 -30.49
N ASP A 451 -15.23 -22.86 -30.62
CA ASP A 451 -14.63 -23.54 -29.47
C ASP A 451 -13.86 -22.57 -28.56
N LEU A 452 -14.27 -22.46 -27.29
CA LEU A 452 -13.61 -21.64 -26.26
C LEU A 452 -12.18 -22.11 -25.95
N GLY A 453 -11.90 -23.41 -26.04
CA GLY A 453 -10.59 -23.98 -25.75
C GLY A 453 -9.45 -23.36 -26.55
N TYR A 454 -9.76 -22.86 -27.75
CA TYR A 454 -8.80 -22.14 -28.56
C TYR A 454 -8.21 -20.90 -27.85
N HIS A 455 -9.03 -20.16 -27.11
CA HIS A 455 -8.59 -18.97 -26.40
C HIS A 455 -7.73 -19.29 -25.17
N PHE A 456 -7.79 -20.54 -24.68
CA PHE A 456 -7.09 -20.96 -23.46
C PHE A 456 -5.83 -21.78 -23.71
N LYS A 457 -5.48 -22.05 -24.99
CA LYS A 457 -4.33 -22.88 -25.37
C LYS A 457 -2.96 -22.41 -24.86
N GLN A 458 -2.83 -21.14 -24.49
CA GLN A 458 -1.59 -20.56 -23.97
C GLN A 458 -1.64 -20.23 -22.47
N VAL A 459 -2.71 -20.58 -21.77
CA VAL A 459 -2.86 -20.30 -20.33
C VAL A 459 -1.74 -20.96 -19.53
N ASP A 460 -1.40 -22.22 -19.84
CA ASP A 460 -0.30 -22.94 -19.18
C ASP A 460 1.05 -22.23 -19.36
N THR A 461 1.31 -21.76 -20.58
CA THR A 461 2.54 -21.01 -20.90
C THR A 461 2.62 -19.72 -20.09
N ILE A 462 1.51 -18.98 -19.96
CA ILE A 462 1.46 -17.72 -19.20
C ILE A 462 1.66 -18.01 -17.72
N PHE A 463 0.97 -19.03 -17.17
CA PHE A 463 1.12 -19.45 -15.78
C PHE A 463 2.54 -19.86 -15.43
N ALA A 464 3.21 -20.61 -16.32
CA ALA A 464 4.60 -20.98 -16.14
C ALA A 464 5.54 -19.75 -16.06
N ARG A 465 5.28 -18.69 -16.84
CA ARG A 465 6.06 -17.43 -16.78
C ARG A 465 5.85 -16.64 -15.49
N VAL A 466 4.66 -16.70 -14.92
CA VAL A 466 4.29 -15.89 -13.75
C VAL A 466 4.72 -16.56 -12.45
N PHE A 467 4.57 -17.89 -12.36
CA PHE A 467 4.75 -18.67 -11.13
C PHE A 467 6.01 -19.55 -11.16
N ALA A 468 6.93 -19.28 -12.09
CA ALA A 468 8.24 -19.93 -12.13
C ALA A 468 9.14 -19.46 -10.96
#